data_3d17fdf6a2e49011972a0fda47541e3b
#
_entry.id   3d17fdf6a2e49011972a0fda47541e3b
#
_cell.length_a   1.000
_cell.length_b   1.000
_cell.length_c   1.000
_cell.angle_alpha   90.00
_cell.angle_beta   90.00
_cell.angle_gamma   90.00
#
_symmetry.space_group_name_H-M   'P 1'
#
loop_
_entity.id
_entity.type
_entity.pdbx_description
1 polymer ?
#
loop_
_entity_poly.entity_id
_entity_poly.type
_entity_poly.pdbx_seq_one_letter_code
_entity_poly.pdbx_strand_id
1 'polypeptide(L)'
;MFPIVLNLFSVCCLNLEILSGVDQAFIWAKEPLLRFGIWMLAPVLLEYGTEEQKKLHIPKIIKGEIRWCQGYSEPGSGSDLASLSTKAEDIGESFLVNGQKVWTSYADKADWIFALVRTGPKEPKHDGISFLLIDMNTPGIEVKPIITVDGGHEVNEVFLEDVRVPVENLVGEENMGWTIAKFLLGNERTGIAGVARSKKAIDRLKDIANSELNNGEPLMKD
;
A
#
# COMPACT_ATOMS: atom_id res chain seq x y z
N MET A 1 5.43 5.82 -28.50
CA MET A 1 6.33 5.36 -27.43
C MET A 1 5.54 4.88 -26.20
N PHE A 2 4.37 4.23 -26.43
CA PHE A 2 3.41 3.85 -25.39
C PHE A 2 3.03 2.36 -25.31
N PRO A 3 3.74 1.38 -25.95
CA PRO A 3 3.32 -0.01 -25.82
C PRO A 3 3.97 -0.77 -24.65
N ILE A 4 4.94 -0.20 -23.92
CA ILE A 4 5.69 -0.93 -22.89
C ILE A 4 4.94 -0.97 -21.56
N VAL A 5 4.12 0.01 -21.24
CA VAL A 5 3.44 0.13 -19.94
C VAL A 5 2.25 -0.83 -19.80
N LEU A 6 1.49 -1.06 -20.89
CA LEU A 6 0.39 -2.05 -20.88
C LEU A 6 0.90 -3.49 -20.74
N ASN A 7 2.13 -3.75 -21.17
CA ASN A 7 2.74 -5.09 -21.07
C ASN A 7 3.26 -5.42 -19.65
N LEU A 8 3.57 -4.43 -18.81
CA LEU A 8 4.04 -4.66 -17.45
C LEU A 8 2.94 -5.14 -16.51
N PHE A 9 1.70 -4.64 -16.65
CA PHE A 9 0.55 -5.15 -15.89
C PHE A 9 0.16 -6.57 -16.34
N SER A 10 0.19 -6.85 -17.64
CA SER A 10 -0.06 -8.18 -18.19
C SER A 10 1.07 -9.16 -17.85
N VAL A 11 2.33 -8.70 -17.83
CA VAL A 11 3.52 -9.50 -17.49
C VAL A 11 3.55 -9.82 -15.98
N CYS A 12 3.13 -8.91 -15.11
CA CYS A 12 3.05 -9.19 -13.67
C CYS A 12 1.93 -10.21 -13.34
N CYS A 13 0.83 -10.21 -14.10
CA CYS A 13 -0.24 -11.19 -13.93
C CYS A 13 0.03 -12.53 -14.64
N LEU A 14 0.73 -12.52 -15.78
CA LEU A 14 1.01 -13.73 -16.60
C LEU A 14 2.29 -14.47 -16.21
N ASN A 15 3.31 -13.79 -15.68
CA ASN A 15 4.56 -14.45 -15.28
C ASN A 15 4.49 -15.17 -13.92
N LEU A 16 3.42 -15.00 -13.12
CA LEU A 16 3.21 -15.76 -11.89
C LEU A 16 2.90 -17.26 -12.15
N GLU A 17 2.52 -17.63 -13.37
CA GLU A 17 2.28 -19.05 -13.73
C GLU A 17 3.51 -19.76 -14.30
N ILE A 18 4.56 -19.03 -14.69
CA ILE A 18 5.74 -19.58 -15.38
C ILE A 18 6.94 -19.79 -14.44
N LEU A 19 6.93 -19.17 -13.26
CA LEU A 19 8.01 -19.33 -12.29
C LEU A 19 7.95 -20.70 -11.61
N SER A 20 9.11 -21.36 -11.47
CA SER A 20 9.24 -22.62 -10.74
C SER A 20 8.79 -22.45 -9.28
N GLY A 21 8.39 -23.53 -8.60
CA GLY A 21 7.91 -23.49 -7.22
C GLY A 21 8.90 -22.83 -6.25
N VAL A 22 10.22 -22.86 -6.55
CA VAL A 22 11.27 -22.19 -5.74
C VAL A 22 11.22 -20.68 -5.92
N ASP A 23 11.04 -20.19 -7.16
CA ASP A 23 10.92 -18.77 -7.46
C ASP A 23 9.65 -18.18 -6.86
N GLN A 24 8.54 -18.93 -6.88
CA GLN A 24 7.31 -18.55 -6.21
C GLN A 24 7.48 -18.43 -4.70
N ALA A 25 8.14 -19.37 -4.06
CA ALA A 25 8.43 -19.31 -2.62
C ALA A 25 9.30 -18.11 -2.25
N PHE A 26 10.28 -17.76 -3.09
CA PHE A 26 11.15 -16.60 -2.86
C PHE A 26 10.40 -15.27 -3.02
N ILE A 27 9.49 -15.17 -4.01
CA ILE A 27 8.61 -14.01 -4.19
C ILE A 27 7.64 -13.89 -3.02
N TRP A 28 7.05 -15.00 -2.57
CA TRP A 28 6.13 -15.05 -1.42
C TRP A 28 6.81 -14.59 -0.12
N ALA A 29 8.06 -14.97 0.12
CA ALA A 29 8.80 -14.55 1.31
C ALA A 29 9.06 -13.03 1.37
N LYS A 30 9.07 -12.33 0.22
CA LYS A 30 9.22 -10.87 0.12
C LYS A 30 7.89 -10.13 -0.10
N GLU A 31 6.82 -10.83 -0.40
CA GLU A 31 5.53 -10.26 -0.82
C GLU A 31 4.95 -9.22 0.16
N PRO A 32 4.95 -9.39 1.48
CA PRO A 32 4.38 -8.40 2.39
C PRO A 32 5.01 -7.01 2.26
N LEU A 33 6.33 -6.95 2.05
CA LEU A 33 7.08 -5.70 1.97
C LEU A 33 6.99 -5.03 0.59
N LEU A 34 6.71 -5.80 -0.46
CA LEU A 34 6.58 -5.31 -1.84
C LEU A 34 5.16 -4.85 -2.18
N ARG A 35 4.15 -5.33 -1.46
CA ARG A 35 2.74 -5.08 -1.76
C ARG A 35 2.40 -3.60 -1.88
N PHE A 36 2.74 -2.81 -0.89
CA PHE A 36 2.40 -1.39 -0.86
C PHE A 36 3.00 -0.62 -2.04
N GLY A 37 4.25 -0.93 -2.41
CA GLY A 37 4.87 -0.32 -3.57
C GLY A 37 4.22 -0.74 -4.88
N ILE A 38 4.13 -2.05 -5.14
CA ILE A 38 3.69 -2.61 -6.43
C ILE A 38 2.19 -2.44 -6.65
N TRP A 39 1.37 -2.78 -5.64
CA TRP A 39 -0.09 -2.87 -5.81
C TRP A 39 -0.81 -1.56 -5.53
N MET A 40 -0.23 -0.68 -4.73
CA MET A 40 -0.86 0.57 -4.31
C MET A 40 -0.19 1.79 -4.93
N LEU A 41 1.10 2.01 -4.63
CA LEU A 41 1.78 3.24 -5.04
C LEU A 41 2.14 3.27 -6.52
N ALA A 42 2.66 2.18 -7.10
CA ALA A 42 3.07 2.19 -8.50
C ALA A 42 1.93 2.56 -9.47
N PRO A 43 0.69 2.04 -9.33
CA PRO A 43 -0.46 2.52 -10.11
C PRO A 43 -0.74 4.01 -9.93
N VAL A 44 -0.64 4.53 -8.70
CA VAL A 44 -0.83 5.96 -8.42
C VAL A 44 0.23 6.80 -9.10
N LEU A 45 1.51 6.41 -9.02
CA LEU A 45 2.59 7.13 -9.68
C LEU A 45 2.45 7.10 -11.21
N LEU A 46 2.01 5.98 -11.77
CA LEU A 46 1.79 5.87 -13.22
C LEU A 46 0.72 6.84 -13.71
N GLU A 47 -0.34 7.04 -12.94
CA GLU A 47 -1.48 7.90 -13.30
C GLU A 47 -1.23 9.37 -12.95
N TYR A 48 -0.76 9.66 -11.73
CA TYR A 48 -0.71 11.02 -11.16
C TYR A 48 0.71 11.53 -10.90
N GLY A 49 1.73 10.67 -10.92
CA GLY A 49 3.11 11.07 -10.61
C GLY A 49 3.76 11.86 -11.75
N THR A 50 4.72 12.70 -11.40
CA THR A 50 5.59 13.36 -12.38
C THR A 50 6.53 12.34 -13.04
N GLU A 51 7.14 12.71 -14.17
CA GLU A 51 8.10 11.83 -14.85
C GLU A 51 9.35 11.58 -13.98
N GLU A 52 9.72 12.55 -13.15
CA GLU A 52 10.83 12.45 -12.19
C GLU A 52 10.48 11.44 -11.08
N GLN A 53 9.28 11.53 -10.49
CA GLN A 53 8.81 10.58 -9.49
C GLN A 53 8.72 9.15 -10.05
N LYS A 54 8.21 9.00 -11.28
CA LYS A 54 8.16 7.70 -11.96
C LYS A 54 9.54 7.10 -12.15
N LYS A 55 10.50 7.89 -12.66
CA LYS A 55 11.88 7.44 -12.90
C LYS A 55 12.61 7.11 -11.60
N LEU A 56 12.35 7.86 -10.53
CA LEU A 56 12.99 7.68 -9.24
C LEU A 56 12.49 6.42 -8.51
N HIS A 57 11.18 6.22 -8.46
CA HIS A 57 10.55 5.24 -7.57
C HIS A 57 10.18 3.93 -8.26
N ILE A 58 9.60 3.96 -9.47
CA ILE A 58 9.07 2.74 -10.11
C ILE A 58 10.14 1.66 -10.31
N PRO A 59 11.35 1.94 -10.85
CA PRO A 59 12.37 0.91 -11.01
C PRO A 59 12.79 0.27 -9.67
N LYS A 60 12.89 1.06 -8.60
CA LYS A 60 13.27 0.58 -7.27
C LYS A 60 12.17 -0.27 -6.64
N ILE A 61 10.90 0.11 -6.84
CA ILE A 61 9.72 -0.66 -6.40
C ILE A 61 9.73 -2.05 -7.07
N ILE A 62 9.89 -2.10 -8.41
CA ILE A 62 9.88 -3.35 -9.17
C ILE A 62 11.01 -4.30 -8.73
N LYS A 63 12.21 -3.74 -8.47
CA LYS A 63 13.37 -4.52 -8.02
C LYS A 63 13.29 -4.90 -6.52
N GLY A 64 12.34 -4.34 -5.76
CA GLY A 64 12.27 -4.52 -4.31
C GLY A 64 13.41 -3.86 -3.55
N GLU A 65 14.01 -2.81 -4.12
CA GLU A 65 15.10 -2.03 -3.51
C GLU A 65 14.58 -1.01 -2.49
N ILE A 66 13.29 -0.67 -2.55
CA ILE A 66 12.63 0.33 -1.70
C ILE A 66 11.30 -0.22 -1.20
N ARG A 67 11.06 -0.10 0.09
CA ARG A 67 9.86 -0.58 0.77
C ARG A 67 8.96 0.61 1.13
N TRP A 68 7.67 0.42 0.95
CA TRP A 68 6.66 1.45 1.19
C TRP A 68 5.67 1.01 2.26
N CYS A 69 5.17 1.95 3.03
CA CYS A 69 3.99 1.77 3.87
C CYS A 69 2.94 2.85 3.58
N GLN A 70 1.73 2.62 4.08
CA GLN A 70 0.57 3.48 3.85
C GLN A 70 0.22 4.28 5.09
N GLY A 71 0.26 5.61 5.02
CA GLY A 71 -0.11 6.54 6.07
C GLY A 71 -1.48 7.16 5.85
N TYR A 72 -2.56 6.39 6.02
CA TYR A 72 -3.93 6.88 5.83
C TYR A 72 -4.63 7.13 7.15
N SER A 73 -4.95 6.09 7.90
CA SER A 73 -5.72 6.16 9.14
C SER A 73 -5.04 6.99 10.22
N GLU A 74 -5.85 7.66 11.03
CA GLU A 74 -5.43 8.42 12.22
C GLU A 74 -6.25 7.96 13.42
N PRO A 75 -5.86 8.25 14.67
CA PRO A 75 -6.64 7.86 15.85
C PRO A 75 -8.11 8.31 15.80
N GLY A 76 -8.38 9.48 15.21
CA GLY A 76 -9.73 10.01 15.03
C GLY A 76 -10.34 9.82 13.65
N SER A 77 -9.65 9.11 12.72
CA SER A 77 -9.99 9.12 11.30
C SER A 77 -9.65 7.77 10.65
N GLY A 78 -10.57 6.83 10.76
CA GLY A 78 -10.48 5.51 10.14
C GLY A 78 -11.56 5.33 9.09
N SER A 79 -12.78 4.90 9.47
CA SER A 79 -13.91 4.75 8.55
C SER A 79 -14.30 6.07 7.90
N ASP A 80 -14.26 7.18 8.64
CA ASP A 80 -14.35 8.54 8.09
C ASP A 80 -12.95 9.10 7.80
N LEU A 81 -12.27 8.51 6.81
CA LEU A 81 -10.91 8.88 6.44
C LEU A 81 -10.79 10.35 6.03
N ALA A 82 -11.83 10.93 5.41
CA ALA A 82 -11.82 12.34 5.02
C ALA A 82 -11.74 13.32 6.19
N SER A 83 -11.94 12.86 7.42
CA SER A 83 -11.77 13.67 8.64
C SER A 83 -10.32 13.74 9.14
N LEU A 84 -9.36 13.22 8.37
CA LEU A 84 -7.94 13.27 8.71
C LEU A 84 -7.47 14.69 9.04
N SER A 85 -6.52 14.77 9.98
CA SER A 85 -6.06 16.04 10.55
C SER A 85 -4.54 16.21 10.54
N THR A 86 -3.76 15.20 10.14
CA THR A 86 -2.32 15.37 9.91
C THR A 86 -2.11 16.54 8.96
N LYS A 87 -1.54 17.64 9.47
CA LYS A 87 -1.40 18.91 8.75
C LYS A 87 -0.11 18.90 7.93
N ALA A 88 -0.17 19.43 6.72
CA ALA A 88 1.00 19.77 5.92
C ALA A 88 0.89 21.23 5.52
N GLU A 89 1.76 22.05 6.05
CA GLU A 89 1.81 23.49 5.81
C GLU A 89 2.88 23.80 4.76
N ASP A 90 2.50 24.45 3.68
CA ASP A 90 3.45 24.92 2.67
C ASP A 90 4.34 26.01 3.29
N ILE A 91 5.64 25.77 3.28
CA ILE A 91 6.67 26.72 3.76
C ILE A 91 7.62 27.14 2.61
N GLY A 92 7.19 27.00 1.37
CA GLY A 92 7.90 27.38 0.14
C GLY A 92 8.52 26.18 -0.56
N GLU A 93 9.74 25.78 -0.19
CA GLU A 93 10.43 24.62 -0.82
C GLU A 93 10.04 23.27 -0.21
N SER A 94 9.22 23.26 0.83
CA SER A 94 8.81 22.06 1.56
C SER A 94 7.44 22.23 2.20
N PHE A 95 6.82 21.10 2.50
CA PHE A 95 5.71 21.02 3.45
C PHE A 95 6.24 20.72 4.84
N LEU A 96 5.75 21.43 5.86
CA LEU A 96 5.97 21.09 7.27
C LEU A 96 4.82 20.22 7.75
N VAL A 97 5.13 18.94 8.02
CA VAL A 97 4.11 17.94 8.32
C VAL A 97 4.08 17.63 9.80
N ASN A 98 2.87 17.75 10.39
CA ASN A 98 2.61 17.48 11.81
C ASN A 98 1.34 16.63 11.97
N GLY A 99 1.43 15.55 12.74
CA GLY A 99 0.30 14.66 13.02
C GLY A 99 0.69 13.26 13.42
N GLN A 100 -0.29 12.35 13.31
CA GLN A 100 -0.10 10.95 13.69
C GLN A 100 -0.87 10.05 12.73
N LYS A 101 -0.20 8.99 12.26
CA LYS A 101 -0.85 7.89 11.55
C LYS A 101 -0.91 6.66 12.46
N VAL A 102 -1.93 5.83 12.26
CA VAL A 102 -2.16 4.62 13.06
C VAL A 102 -2.50 3.44 12.16
N TRP A 103 -2.27 2.22 12.65
CA TRP A 103 -2.47 0.97 11.91
C TRP A 103 -1.61 0.88 10.64
N THR A 104 -0.46 1.54 10.64
CA THR A 104 0.46 1.54 9.50
C THR A 104 1.27 0.24 9.47
N SER A 105 0.88 -0.68 8.57
CA SER A 105 1.56 -1.97 8.42
C SER A 105 3.00 -1.77 7.97
N TYR A 106 3.92 -2.45 8.69
CA TYR A 106 5.36 -2.48 8.40
C TYR A 106 6.06 -1.12 8.35
N ALA A 107 5.55 -0.09 9.03
CA ALA A 107 6.21 1.21 9.08
C ALA A 107 7.63 1.13 9.69
N ASP A 108 7.85 0.19 10.61
CA ASP A 108 9.14 -0.12 11.22
C ASP A 108 10.19 -0.70 10.24
N LYS A 109 9.76 -1.12 9.06
CA LYS A 109 10.59 -1.74 8.02
C LYS A 109 10.55 -0.98 6.70
N ALA A 110 9.68 0.02 6.59
CA ALA A 110 9.51 0.80 5.38
C ALA A 110 10.62 1.86 5.25
N ASP A 111 11.05 2.09 4.01
CA ASP A 111 11.98 3.15 3.69
C ASP A 111 11.22 4.47 3.41
N TRP A 112 9.97 4.34 2.93
CA TRP A 112 9.10 5.46 2.56
C TRP A 112 7.66 5.21 2.98
N ILE A 113 6.92 6.29 3.25
CA ILE A 113 5.49 6.27 3.48
C ILE A 113 4.78 7.16 2.44
N PHE A 114 3.71 6.67 1.84
CA PHE A 114 2.78 7.52 1.11
C PHE A 114 1.61 7.86 2.03
N ALA A 115 1.40 9.15 2.22
CA ALA A 115 0.49 9.66 3.24
C ALA A 115 -0.55 10.61 2.68
N LEU A 116 -1.78 10.52 3.20
CA LEU A 116 -2.79 11.57 3.05
C LEU A 116 -2.60 12.60 4.15
N VAL A 117 -2.53 13.86 3.76
CA VAL A 117 -2.32 15.00 4.66
C VAL A 117 -3.30 16.11 4.38
N ARG A 118 -3.51 16.97 5.37
CA ARG A 118 -4.37 18.16 5.25
C ARG A 118 -3.55 19.37 4.84
N THR A 119 -3.71 19.82 3.61
CA THR A 119 -3.09 21.04 3.06
C THR A 119 -4.08 22.20 2.98
N GLY A 120 -5.36 21.91 2.83
CA GLY A 120 -6.44 22.89 2.71
C GLY A 120 -7.46 22.85 3.85
N PRO A 121 -8.57 23.54 3.68
CA PRO A 121 -9.63 23.62 4.70
C PRO A 121 -10.25 22.26 5.00
N LYS A 122 -10.86 22.15 6.19
CA LYS A 122 -11.58 20.94 6.60
C LYS A 122 -12.99 20.84 6.00
N GLU A 123 -13.50 21.93 5.50
CA GLU A 123 -14.82 21.99 4.88
C GLU A 123 -14.75 22.65 3.47
N PRO A 124 -15.19 21.97 2.43
CA PRO A 124 -15.65 20.55 2.40
C PRO A 124 -14.49 19.60 2.70
N LYS A 125 -14.74 18.58 3.54
CA LYS A 125 -13.65 17.74 4.10
C LYS A 125 -12.83 16.94 3.08
N HIS A 126 -13.35 16.74 1.88
CA HIS A 126 -12.64 16.04 0.81
C HIS A 126 -11.66 16.93 0.02
N ASP A 127 -11.85 18.26 0.04
CA ASP A 127 -11.16 19.18 -0.87
C ASP A 127 -9.78 19.61 -0.36
N GLY A 128 -9.52 19.53 0.91
CA GLY A 128 -8.25 19.99 1.50
C GLY A 128 -7.25 18.86 1.77
N ILE A 129 -7.27 17.78 1.02
CA ILE A 129 -6.41 16.61 1.23
C ILE A 129 -5.40 16.49 0.08
N SER A 130 -4.13 16.30 0.42
CA SER A 130 -3.04 16.05 -0.52
C SER A 130 -2.38 14.69 -0.27
N PHE A 131 -1.65 14.21 -1.27
CA PHE A 131 -0.95 12.92 -1.25
C PHE A 131 0.56 13.16 -1.29
N LEU A 132 1.26 12.86 -0.21
CA LEU A 132 2.70 13.10 -0.08
C LEU A 132 3.49 11.79 0.00
N LEU A 133 4.69 11.80 -0.59
CA LEU A 133 5.72 10.78 -0.43
C LEU A 133 6.72 11.27 0.60
N ILE A 134 6.90 10.53 1.69
CA ILE A 134 7.76 10.95 2.81
C ILE A 134 8.82 9.88 3.03
N ASP A 135 10.10 10.27 3.05
CA ASP A 135 11.21 9.40 3.43
C ASP A 135 11.14 9.15 4.95
N MET A 136 11.06 7.87 5.36
CA MET A 136 10.96 7.47 6.75
C MET A 136 12.19 7.79 7.59
N ASN A 137 13.33 8.15 6.96
CA ASN A 137 14.53 8.62 7.64
C ASN A 137 14.51 10.14 7.91
N THR A 138 13.47 10.86 7.49
CA THR A 138 13.36 12.30 7.73
C THR A 138 13.29 12.59 9.23
N PRO A 139 14.09 13.54 9.75
CA PRO A 139 13.99 13.95 11.15
C PRO A 139 12.57 14.35 11.54
N GLY A 140 12.16 13.97 12.77
CA GLY A 140 10.82 14.23 13.29
C GLY A 140 9.83 13.07 13.08
N ILE A 141 10.27 11.95 12.48
CA ILE A 141 9.46 10.73 12.36
C ILE A 141 9.82 9.77 13.50
N GLU A 142 8.80 9.37 14.26
CA GLU A 142 8.91 8.31 15.27
C GLU A 142 7.91 7.20 14.95
N VAL A 143 8.37 5.94 14.95
CA VAL A 143 7.53 4.75 14.72
C VAL A 143 7.41 3.98 16.03
N LYS A 144 6.16 3.70 16.48
CA LYS A 144 5.89 2.89 17.67
C LYS A 144 5.09 1.64 17.30
N PRO A 145 5.49 0.46 17.78
CA PRO A 145 4.79 -0.78 17.52
C PRO A 145 3.43 -0.81 18.22
N ILE A 146 2.42 -1.36 17.52
CA ILE A 146 1.15 -1.77 18.11
C ILE A 146 1.19 -3.29 18.23
N ILE A 147 1.17 -3.80 19.46
CA ILE A 147 1.11 -5.24 19.69
C ILE A 147 -0.34 -5.69 19.60
N THR A 148 -0.60 -6.58 18.67
CA THR A 148 -1.94 -7.13 18.42
C THR A 148 -2.30 -8.23 19.43
N VAL A 149 -3.59 -8.62 19.51
CA VAL A 149 -4.10 -9.57 20.51
C VAL A 149 -3.43 -10.95 20.43
N ASP A 150 -2.91 -11.31 19.28
CA ASP A 150 -2.13 -12.54 19.05
C ASP A 150 -0.65 -12.43 19.46
N GLY A 151 -0.24 -11.26 19.97
CA GLY A 151 1.15 -10.96 20.33
C GLY A 151 2.02 -10.56 19.13
N GLY A 152 1.45 -10.45 17.93
CA GLY A 152 2.14 -10.05 16.70
C GLY A 152 2.48 -8.56 16.67
N HIS A 153 3.46 -8.21 15.83
CA HIS A 153 3.83 -6.83 15.53
C HIS A 153 3.90 -6.64 14.01
N GLU A 154 2.81 -6.21 13.43
CA GLU A 154 2.73 -5.87 12.00
C GLU A 154 2.40 -4.40 11.79
N VAL A 155 1.57 -3.84 12.67
CA VAL A 155 1.04 -2.49 12.56
C VAL A 155 1.68 -1.53 13.56
N ASN A 156 1.74 -0.25 13.19
CA ASN A 156 2.46 0.77 13.94
C ASN A 156 1.65 2.06 14.04
N GLU A 157 2.00 2.86 15.03
CA GLU A 157 1.76 4.30 15.07
C GLU A 157 2.96 5.00 14.43
N VAL A 158 2.72 6.04 13.63
CA VAL A 158 3.74 6.88 13.03
C VAL A 158 3.47 8.32 13.46
N PHE A 159 4.35 8.87 14.26
CA PHE A 159 4.29 10.26 14.70
C PHE A 159 5.13 11.12 13.77
N LEU A 160 4.61 12.27 13.42
CA LEU A 160 5.22 13.25 12.53
C LEU A 160 5.27 14.59 13.30
N GLU A 161 6.47 15.04 13.64
CA GLU A 161 6.71 16.29 14.36
C GLU A 161 7.70 17.14 13.58
N ASP A 162 7.20 18.25 13.03
CA ASP A 162 7.96 19.19 12.20
C ASP A 162 8.73 18.53 11.04
N VAL A 163 8.14 17.47 10.45
CA VAL A 163 8.73 16.72 9.35
C VAL A 163 8.73 17.58 8.08
N ARG A 164 9.92 17.84 7.52
CA ARG A 164 10.08 18.62 6.28
C ARG A 164 10.05 17.70 5.08
N VAL A 165 9.04 17.87 4.25
CA VAL A 165 8.83 17.08 3.03
C VAL A 165 8.98 17.99 1.82
N PRO A 166 9.93 17.76 0.91
CA PRO A 166 10.13 18.56 -0.29
C PRO A 166 8.85 18.66 -1.14
N VAL A 167 8.61 19.82 -1.77
CA VAL A 167 7.40 20.03 -2.59
C VAL A 167 7.32 19.08 -3.79
N GLU A 168 8.45 18.63 -4.32
CA GLU A 168 8.54 17.64 -5.39
C GLU A 168 8.00 16.25 -5.00
N ASN A 169 7.79 15.99 -3.70
CA ASN A 169 7.20 14.77 -3.19
C ASN A 169 5.66 14.81 -3.13
N LEU A 170 5.04 15.90 -3.55
CA LEU A 170 3.60 15.98 -3.78
C LEU A 170 3.24 15.18 -5.04
N VAL A 171 2.30 14.24 -4.91
CA VAL A 171 1.79 13.47 -6.05
C VAL A 171 0.52 14.12 -6.58
N GLY A 172 0.51 14.40 -7.88
CA GLY A 172 -0.57 15.17 -8.51
C GLY A 172 -0.53 16.63 -8.10
N GLU A 173 -1.70 17.25 -8.00
CA GLU A 173 -1.86 18.63 -7.56
C GLU A 173 -2.22 18.70 -6.08
N GLU A 174 -1.92 19.83 -5.44
CA GLU A 174 -2.36 20.09 -4.06
C GLU A 174 -3.89 20.00 -3.94
N ASN A 175 -4.36 19.42 -2.86
CA ASN A 175 -5.77 19.14 -2.58
C ASN A 175 -6.44 18.07 -3.48
N MET A 176 -5.69 17.37 -4.34
CA MET A 176 -6.18 16.25 -5.15
C MET A 176 -6.08 14.88 -4.45
N GLY A 177 -5.55 14.85 -3.23
CA GLY A 177 -5.26 13.60 -2.50
C GLY A 177 -6.48 12.70 -2.31
N TRP A 178 -7.68 13.24 -2.15
CA TRP A 178 -8.89 12.42 -2.03
C TRP A 178 -9.23 11.66 -3.32
N THR A 179 -9.06 12.29 -4.46
CA THR A 179 -9.24 11.63 -5.77
C THR A 179 -8.21 10.52 -5.97
N ILE A 180 -6.95 10.78 -5.63
CA ILE A 180 -5.87 9.81 -5.67
C ILE A 180 -6.16 8.64 -4.71
N ALA A 181 -6.62 8.92 -3.49
CA ALA A 181 -6.98 7.88 -2.51
C ALA A 181 -8.11 6.98 -3.01
N LYS A 182 -9.14 7.53 -3.65
CA LYS A 182 -10.23 6.73 -4.26
C LYS A 182 -9.72 5.82 -5.38
N PHE A 183 -8.82 6.32 -6.22
CA PHE A 183 -8.18 5.54 -7.28
C PHE A 183 -7.37 4.38 -6.68
N LEU A 184 -6.51 4.66 -5.69
CA LEU A 184 -5.70 3.65 -5.02
C LEU A 184 -6.57 2.57 -4.37
N LEU A 185 -7.56 2.96 -3.57
CA LEU A 185 -8.47 2.04 -2.89
C LEU A 185 -9.30 1.19 -3.86
N GLY A 186 -9.61 1.73 -5.04
CA GLY A 186 -10.25 0.98 -6.12
C GLY A 186 -9.40 -0.19 -6.61
N ASN A 187 -8.10 0.03 -6.78
CA ASN A 187 -7.14 -1.01 -7.17
C ASN A 187 -6.87 -2.02 -6.04
N GLU A 188 -6.76 -1.54 -4.80
CA GLU A 188 -6.51 -2.36 -3.62
C GLU A 188 -7.60 -3.42 -3.41
N ARG A 189 -8.86 -3.04 -3.49
CA ARG A 189 -10.01 -3.91 -3.21
C ARG A 189 -10.04 -5.18 -4.05
N THR A 190 -9.61 -5.11 -5.30
CA THR A 190 -9.60 -6.28 -6.21
C THR A 190 -8.53 -7.30 -5.81
N GLY A 191 -7.41 -6.87 -5.24
CA GLY A 191 -6.31 -7.73 -4.79
C GLY A 191 -6.57 -8.41 -3.44
N ILE A 192 -7.13 -7.68 -2.47
CA ILE A 192 -7.34 -8.16 -1.09
C ILE A 192 -8.36 -9.30 -1.03
N ALA A 193 -9.42 -9.26 -1.82
CA ALA A 193 -10.51 -10.23 -1.76
C ALA A 193 -10.05 -11.68 -2.04
N GLY A 194 -8.96 -11.91 -2.77
CA GLY A 194 -8.36 -13.22 -2.99
C GLY A 194 -9.30 -14.30 -3.55
N VAL A 195 -10.39 -13.90 -4.23
CA VAL A 195 -11.48 -14.79 -4.65
C VAL A 195 -11.01 -15.97 -5.47
N ALA A 196 -10.09 -15.73 -6.42
CA ALA A 196 -9.55 -16.80 -7.27
C ALA A 196 -8.76 -17.83 -6.45
N ARG A 197 -7.98 -17.38 -5.47
CA ARG A 197 -7.22 -18.23 -4.55
C ARG A 197 -8.17 -19.07 -3.68
N SER A 198 -9.21 -18.44 -3.12
CA SER A 198 -10.21 -19.14 -2.29
C SER A 198 -10.96 -20.19 -3.10
N LYS A 199 -11.38 -19.89 -4.33
CA LYS A 199 -12.00 -20.89 -5.24
C LYS A 199 -11.06 -22.07 -5.49
N LYS A 200 -9.81 -21.81 -5.87
CA LYS A 200 -8.81 -22.86 -6.12
C LYS A 200 -8.55 -23.73 -4.86
N ALA A 201 -8.54 -23.11 -3.68
CA ALA A 201 -8.37 -23.84 -2.41
C ALA A 201 -9.58 -24.76 -2.13
N ILE A 202 -10.79 -24.29 -2.40
CA ILE A 202 -12.02 -25.08 -2.27
C ILE A 202 -12.02 -26.25 -3.27
N ASP A 203 -11.64 -26.02 -4.52
CA ASP A 203 -11.58 -27.09 -5.52
C ASP A 203 -10.57 -28.14 -5.11
N ARG A 204 -9.37 -27.75 -4.64
CA ARG A 204 -8.38 -28.66 -4.08
C ARG A 204 -8.89 -29.46 -2.89
N LEU A 205 -9.67 -28.81 -1.99
CA LEU A 205 -10.27 -29.49 -0.84
C LEU A 205 -11.26 -30.56 -1.30
N LYS A 206 -12.08 -30.27 -2.31
CA LYS A 206 -13.01 -31.25 -2.91
C LYS A 206 -12.27 -32.43 -3.55
N ASP A 207 -11.17 -32.17 -4.25
CA ASP A 207 -10.35 -33.23 -4.84
C ASP A 207 -9.78 -34.15 -3.75
N ILE A 208 -9.26 -33.59 -2.65
CA ILE A 208 -8.78 -34.36 -1.50
C ILE A 208 -9.93 -35.18 -0.90
N ALA A 209 -11.07 -34.58 -0.64
CA ALA A 209 -12.21 -35.28 -0.04
C ALA A 209 -12.81 -36.37 -0.95
N ASN A 210 -12.63 -36.26 -2.27
CA ASN A 210 -13.00 -37.34 -3.20
C ASN A 210 -11.98 -38.49 -3.21
N SER A 211 -10.71 -38.20 -2.91
CA SER A 211 -9.64 -39.21 -2.92
C SER A 211 -9.46 -39.91 -1.59
N GLU A 212 -9.79 -39.25 -0.48
CA GLU A 212 -9.72 -39.86 0.86
C GLU A 212 -10.97 -40.64 1.18
N LEU A 213 -10.79 -41.81 1.81
CA LEU A 213 -11.88 -42.73 2.11
C LEU A 213 -12.15 -42.81 3.61
N ASN A 214 -13.45 -42.78 3.98
CA ASN A 214 -13.94 -43.14 5.30
C ASN A 214 -14.82 -44.40 5.15
N ASN A 215 -14.43 -45.49 5.80
CA ASN A 215 -15.12 -46.81 5.69
C ASN A 215 -15.31 -47.30 4.24
N GLY A 216 -14.39 -46.97 3.34
CA GLY A 216 -14.44 -47.36 1.94
C GLY A 216 -15.22 -46.45 1.00
N GLU A 217 -15.81 -45.37 1.53
CA GLU A 217 -16.50 -44.36 0.74
C GLU A 217 -15.73 -43.01 0.79
N PRO A 218 -15.76 -42.22 -0.30
CA PRO A 218 -15.15 -40.88 -0.31
C PRO A 218 -15.72 -39.97 0.75
N LEU A 219 -14.86 -39.18 1.43
CA LEU A 219 -15.27 -38.19 2.43
C LEU A 219 -16.27 -37.16 1.89
N MET A 220 -16.30 -36.94 0.57
CA MET A 220 -17.28 -36.04 -0.05
C MET A 220 -18.74 -36.55 0.00
N LYS A 221 -18.95 -37.81 0.39
CA LYS A 221 -20.31 -38.41 0.52
C LYS A 221 -20.87 -38.32 1.94
N ASP A 222 -20.02 -37.95 2.92
CA ASP A 222 -20.43 -37.71 4.30
C ASP A 222 -20.86 -36.25 4.47
#